data_0f4888e183a4b50c1bb023e25e475f83
#
_entry.id   0f4888e183a4b50c1bb023e25e475f83
#
_cell.length_a   1.000
_cell.length_b   1.000
_cell.length_c   1.000
_cell.angle_alpha   90.00
_cell.angle_beta   90.00
_cell.angle_gamma   90.00
#
_symmetry.space_group_name_H-M   'P 1'
#
loop_
_entity.id
_entity.type
_entity.pdbx_description
1 polymer ?
#
loop_
_entity_poly.entity_id
_entity_poly.type
_entity_poly.pdbx_seq_one_letter_code
_entity_poly.pdbx_strand_id
1 'polypeptide(L)'
;IGINSMCRKAQLIINNISYVPVVNPEIITGVSLMLLFVIVQKMGIGGVNGVFGWFALLLAHIKFYVQYVIFNVGPKLRQLDGSLYNAALDLGCTPRQAFFKVILPQLSPAIMSAFFFFLSYSIDDLMISYFNCGTMQTLPIAIYSMTRKKVSPEINALSAIIFLVILAIILTSNAMDSRAYKRNQKAIRRAAAEQ
;
A
#
# COMPACT_ATOMS: atom_id res chain seq x y z
N ILE A 1 13.08 8.60 -5.09
CA ILE A 1 14.36 9.32 -5.29
C ILE A 1 14.91 9.03 -6.68
N GLY A 2 15.06 7.76 -7.08
CA GLY A 2 15.60 7.42 -8.40
C GLY A 2 14.84 8.09 -9.56
N ILE A 3 13.52 8.13 -9.52
CA ILE A 3 12.69 8.80 -10.55
C ILE A 3 12.94 10.31 -10.57
N ASN A 4 13.14 10.92 -9.41
CA ASN A 4 13.32 12.36 -9.28
C ASN A 4 14.72 12.84 -9.73
N SER A 5 15.70 11.94 -9.79
CA SER A 5 17.06 12.20 -10.30
C SER A 5 17.21 11.96 -11.80
N MET A 6 16.17 11.45 -12.47
CA MET A 6 16.19 11.18 -13.92
C MET A 6 15.88 12.44 -14.73
N CYS A 7 16.23 12.44 -16.03
CA CYS A 7 15.91 13.55 -16.93
C CYS A 7 14.38 13.74 -17.04
N ARG A 8 13.93 14.96 -17.29
CA ARG A 8 12.52 15.38 -17.28
C ARG A 8 11.63 14.55 -18.21
N LYS A 9 12.15 14.10 -19.36
CA LYS A 9 11.43 13.24 -20.30
C LYS A 9 11.21 11.83 -19.73
N ALA A 10 12.22 11.25 -19.10
CA ALA A 10 12.11 9.95 -18.45
C ALA A 10 11.15 9.98 -17.25
N GLN A 11 11.16 11.05 -16.47
CA GLN A 11 10.20 11.26 -15.38
C GLN A 11 8.76 11.30 -15.89
N LEU A 12 8.49 12.02 -16.99
CA LEU A 12 7.16 12.08 -17.59
C LEU A 12 6.69 10.71 -18.10
N ILE A 13 7.57 9.99 -18.78
CA ILE A 13 7.26 8.65 -19.29
C ILE A 13 6.97 7.68 -18.14
N ILE A 14 7.82 7.63 -17.13
CA ILE A 14 7.66 6.73 -15.98
C ILE A 14 6.39 7.10 -15.18
N ASN A 15 6.14 8.40 -14.95
CA ASN A 15 4.93 8.82 -14.28
C ASN A 15 3.68 8.40 -15.08
N ASN A 16 3.64 8.66 -16.39
CA ASN A 16 2.49 8.28 -17.22
C ASN A 16 2.30 6.77 -17.26
N ILE A 17 3.35 5.98 -17.39
CA ILE A 17 3.29 4.51 -17.32
C ILE A 17 2.78 4.06 -15.94
N SER A 18 3.16 4.74 -14.87
CA SER A 18 2.67 4.42 -13.52
C SER A 18 1.18 4.73 -13.32
N TYR A 19 0.58 5.62 -14.14
CA TYR A 19 -0.86 5.89 -14.11
C TYR A 19 -1.70 4.84 -14.84
N VAL A 20 -1.14 4.19 -15.87
CA VAL A 20 -1.87 3.18 -16.66
C VAL A 20 -2.47 2.05 -15.81
N PRO A 21 -1.73 1.46 -14.85
CA PRO A 21 -2.28 0.39 -14.03
C PRO A 21 -3.41 0.83 -13.09
N VAL A 22 -3.50 2.10 -12.71
CA VAL A 22 -4.58 2.61 -11.83
C VAL A 22 -5.92 2.67 -12.56
N VAL A 23 -5.88 2.89 -13.88
CA VAL A 23 -7.08 2.90 -14.72
C VAL A 23 -7.48 1.48 -15.14
N ASN A 24 -6.58 0.52 -14.99
CA ASN A 24 -6.82 -0.86 -15.42
C ASN A 24 -7.77 -1.57 -14.45
N PRO A 25 -8.87 -2.16 -14.92
CA PRO A 25 -9.77 -2.93 -14.08
C PRO A 25 -9.05 -4.10 -13.40
N GLU A 26 -9.33 -4.31 -12.12
CA GLU A 26 -8.74 -5.37 -11.30
C GLU A 26 -8.88 -6.76 -11.93
N ILE A 27 -10.03 -7.03 -12.55
CA ILE A 27 -10.31 -8.29 -13.24
C ILE A 27 -9.31 -8.53 -14.37
N ILE A 28 -9.05 -7.52 -15.21
CA ILE A 28 -8.11 -7.65 -16.34
C ILE A 28 -6.70 -7.91 -15.81
N THR A 29 -6.30 -7.23 -14.76
CA THR A 29 -5.00 -7.44 -14.13
C THR A 29 -4.90 -8.84 -13.52
N GLY A 30 -5.93 -9.29 -12.80
CA GLY A 30 -5.98 -10.63 -12.21
C GLY A 30 -5.88 -11.74 -13.25
N VAL A 31 -6.66 -11.65 -14.33
CA VAL A 31 -6.63 -12.62 -15.43
C VAL A 31 -5.29 -12.60 -16.16
N SER A 32 -4.72 -11.42 -16.41
CA SER A 32 -3.43 -11.29 -17.10
C SER A 32 -2.30 -11.94 -16.30
N LEU A 33 -2.29 -11.76 -14.98
CA LEU A 33 -1.34 -12.40 -14.09
C LEU A 33 -1.54 -13.91 -14.03
N MET A 34 -2.79 -14.38 -13.98
CA MET A 34 -3.12 -15.79 -14.03
C MET A 34 -2.55 -16.43 -15.32
N LEU A 35 -2.78 -15.81 -16.48
CA LEU A 35 -2.24 -16.30 -17.74
C LEU A 35 -0.71 -16.31 -17.76
N LEU A 36 -0.07 -15.29 -17.22
CA LEU A 36 1.38 -15.24 -17.06
C LEU A 36 1.89 -16.41 -16.20
N PHE A 37 1.26 -16.67 -15.05
CA PHE A 37 1.63 -17.78 -14.17
C PHE A 37 1.40 -19.15 -14.82
N VAL A 38 0.36 -19.31 -15.65
CA VAL A 38 0.15 -20.53 -16.45
C VAL A 38 1.29 -20.75 -17.43
N ILE A 39 1.76 -19.69 -18.11
CA ILE A 39 2.89 -19.78 -19.04
C ILE A 39 4.17 -20.16 -18.27
N VAL A 40 4.45 -19.49 -17.16
CA VAL A 40 5.61 -19.76 -16.31
C VAL A 40 5.61 -21.20 -15.80
N GLN A 41 4.45 -21.70 -15.42
CA GLN A 41 4.30 -23.10 -14.98
C GLN A 41 4.56 -24.09 -16.16
N LYS A 42 4.08 -23.79 -17.36
CA LYS A 42 4.36 -24.60 -18.56
C LYS A 42 5.85 -24.63 -18.93
N MET A 43 6.61 -23.59 -18.60
CA MET A 43 8.07 -23.52 -18.77
C MET A 43 8.83 -24.35 -17.71
N GLY A 44 8.14 -25.08 -16.82
CA GLY A 44 8.76 -25.90 -15.79
C GLY A 44 9.24 -25.13 -14.55
N ILE A 45 8.89 -23.85 -14.47
CA ILE A 45 9.22 -23.01 -13.31
C ILE A 45 8.09 -23.15 -12.29
N GLY A 46 8.38 -23.58 -11.06
CA GLY A 46 7.39 -23.69 -9.98
C GLY A 46 7.37 -25.05 -9.27
N GLY A 47 8.18 -25.99 -9.73
CA GLY A 47 8.33 -27.30 -9.07
C GLY A 47 7.05 -28.15 -9.06
N VAL A 48 7.01 -29.17 -8.19
CA VAL A 48 5.93 -30.15 -8.09
C VAL A 48 4.58 -29.54 -7.68
N ASN A 49 4.60 -28.44 -6.94
CA ASN A 49 3.39 -27.77 -6.42
C ASN A 49 2.83 -26.69 -7.33
N GLY A 50 3.45 -26.45 -8.51
CA GLY A 50 3.04 -25.40 -9.43
C GLY A 50 3.44 -23.98 -8.95
N VAL A 51 3.08 -22.97 -9.74
CA VAL A 51 3.34 -21.55 -9.44
C VAL A 51 2.20 -20.95 -8.61
N PHE A 52 0.98 -21.49 -8.75
CA PHE A 52 -0.21 -21.00 -8.07
C PHE A 52 -0.17 -21.27 -6.56
N GLY A 53 -0.81 -20.40 -5.80
CA GLY A 53 -0.88 -20.46 -4.35
C GLY A 53 -0.30 -19.23 -3.69
N TRP A 54 0.30 -19.39 -2.52
CA TRP A 54 0.81 -18.26 -1.72
C TRP A 54 1.79 -17.36 -2.48
N PHE A 55 2.71 -17.95 -3.25
CA PHE A 55 3.71 -17.20 -3.98
C PHE A 55 3.12 -16.36 -5.12
N ALA A 56 2.24 -16.96 -5.94
CA ALA A 56 1.55 -16.24 -7.01
C ALA A 56 0.66 -15.14 -6.45
N LEU A 57 -0.06 -15.43 -5.37
CA LEU A 57 -0.91 -14.47 -4.68
C LEU A 57 -0.10 -13.28 -4.16
N LEU A 58 1.04 -13.54 -3.49
CA LEU A 58 1.92 -12.49 -2.98
C LEU A 58 2.46 -11.61 -4.12
N LEU A 59 2.97 -12.21 -5.19
CA LEU A 59 3.47 -11.47 -6.35
C LEU A 59 2.38 -10.63 -7.03
N ALA A 60 1.18 -11.20 -7.17
CA ALA A 60 0.05 -10.50 -7.76
C ALA A 60 -0.35 -9.27 -6.92
N HIS A 61 -0.39 -9.39 -5.60
CA HIS A 61 -0.66 -8.29 -4.68
C HIS A 61 0.44 -7.23 -4.72
N ILE A 62 1.71 -7.63 -4.64
CA ILE A 62 2.84 -6.68 -4.73
C ILE A 62 2.76 -5.90 -6.05
N LYS A 63 2.59 -6.59 -7.18
CA LYS A 63 2.51 -5.94 -8.50
C LYS A 63 1.37 -4.94 -8.58
N PHE A 64 0.19 -5.31 -8.09
CA PHE A 64 -0.99 -4.46 -8.18
C PHE A 64 -0.89 -3.25 -7.25
N TYR A 65 -0.44 -3.45 -6.02
CA TYR A 65 -0.45 -2.38 -5.01
C TYR A 65 0.78 -1.48 -5.02
N VAL A 66 1.91 -1.89 -5.62
CA VAL A 66 3.11 -1.04 -5.71
C VAL A 66 2.83 0.32 -6.36
N GLN A 67 1.93 0.37 -7.32
CA GLN A 67 1.52 1.61 -7.96
C GLN A 67 0.82 2.57 -6.99
N TYR A 68 -0.03 2.06 -6.10
CA TYR A 68 -0.70 2.87 -5.08
C TYR A 68 0.29 3.43 -4.05
N VAL A 69 1.33 2.65 -3.71
CA VAL A 69 2.43 3.14 -2.86
C VAL A 69 3.17 4.29 -3.56
N ILE A 70 3.45 4.16 -4.85
CA ILE A 70 4.09 5.23 -5.64
C ILE A 70 3.23 6.49 -5.62
N PHE A 71 1.90 6.36 -5.75
CA PHE A 71 0.97 7.50 -5.69
C PHE A 71 0.91 8.18 -4.33
N ASN A 72 0.96 7.42 -3.24
CA ASN A 72 0.92 7.96 -1.89
C ASN A 72 2.25 8.64 -1.51
N VAL A 73 3.38 7.98 -1.80
CA VAL A 73 4.71 8.46 -1.40
C VAL A 73 5.28 9.49 -2.38
N GLY A 74 4.96 9.37 -3.67
CA GLY A 74 5.50 10.24 -4.72
C GLY A 74 5.25 11.74 -4.51
N PRO A 75 4.01 12.19 -4.25
CA PRO A 75 3.72 13.59 -3.95
C PRO A 75 4.47 14.11 -2.73
N LYS A 76 4.56 13.30 -1.66
CA LYS A 76 5.30 13.68 -0.46
C LYS A 76 6.79 13.83 -0.72
N LEU A 77 7.36 12.94 -1.52
CA LEU A 77 8.76 13.03 -1.93
C LEU A 77 9.04 14.32 -2.73
N ARG A 78 8.09 14.76 -3.57
CA ARG A 78 8.21 16.02 -4.34
C ARG A 78 8.05 17.27 -3.49
N GLN A 79 7.36 17.18 -2.37
CA GLN A 79 7.18 18.28 -1.41
C GLN A 79 8.37 18.44 -0.47
N LEU A 80 9.28 17.46 -0.40
CA LEU A 80 10.49 17.58 0.39
C LEU A 80 11.41 18.64 -0.22
N ASP A 81 11.93 19.49 0.65
CA ASP A 81 12.93 20.46 0.26
C ASP A 81 14.24 19.73 -0.10
N GLY A 82 14.65 19.89 -1.38
CA GLY A 82 15.91 19.31 -1.87
C GLY A 82 17.16 19.84 -1.16
N SER A 83 17.07 21.01 -0.53
CA SER A 83 18.16 21.62 0.24
C SER A 83 18.56 20.75 1.45
N LEU A 84 17.62 20.04 2.06
CA LEU A 84 17.88 19.16 3.20
C LEU A 84 18.85 18.01 2.87
N TYR A 85 18.72 17.45 1.68
CA TYR A 85 19.62 16.41 1.21
C TYR A 85 21.03 16.97 0.98
N ASN A 86 21.14 18.12 0.33
CA ASN A 86 22.41 18.77 0.06
C ASN A 86 23.08 19.22 1.37
N ALA A 87 22.34 19.84 2.29
CA ALA A 87 22.85 20.21 3.61
C ALA A 87 23.39 19.00 4.40
N ALA A 88 22.75 17.85 4.30
CA ALA A 88 23.26 16.63 4.93
C ALA A 88 24.59 16.16 4.32
N LEU A 89 24.77 16.30 3.00
CA LEU A 89 26.03 15.99 2.32
C LEU A 89 27.12 16.99 2.72
N ASP A 90 26.81 18.28 2.79
CA ASP A 90 27.74 19.35 3.19
C ASP A 90 28.23 19.16 4.65
N LEU A 91 27.37 18.59 5.52
CA LEU A 91 27.72 18.19 6.86
C LEU A 91 28.53 16.87 6.96
N GLY A 92 28.99 16.34 5.81
CA GLY A 92 29.84 15.14 5.74
C GLY A 92 29.11 13.80 5.75
N CYS A 93 27.78 13.78 5.61
CA CYS A 93 27.05 12.55 5.47
C CYS A 93 27.32 11.89 4.10
N THR A 94 27.50 10.57 4.08
CA THR A 94 27.48 9.83 2.82
C THR A 94 26.06 9.86 2.21
N PRO A 95 25.88 9.67 0.88
CA PRO A 95 24.58 9.65 0.23
C PRO A 95 23.58 8.67 0.86
N ARG A 96 24.07 7.52 1.31
CA ARG A 96 23.26 6.53 2.04
C ARG A 96 22.82 7.05 3.41
N GLN A 97 23.73 7.68 4.15
CA GLN A 97 23.40 8.26 5.46
C GLN A 97 22.40 9.42 5.32
N ALA A 98 22.58 10.31 4.37
CA ALA A 98 21.64 11.38 4.06
C ALA A 98 20.24 10.83 3.74
N PHE A 99 20.17 9.75 2.96
CA PHE A 99 18.88 9.11 2.67
C PHE A 99 18.21 8.53 3.91
N PHE A 100 18.92 7.66 4.66
CA PHE A 100 18.31 6.96 5.81
C PHE A 100 18.07 7.84 7.02
N LYS A 101 18.94 8.84 7.28
CA LYS A 101 18.85 9.69 8.47
C LYS A 101 18.01 10.95 8.28
N VAL A 102 17.89 11.46 7.04
CA VAL A 102 17.22 12.73 6.78
C VAL A 102 15.95 12.54 5.93
N ILE A 103 16.05 11.89 4.79
CA ILE A 103 14.94 11.77 3.84
C ILE A 103 13.90 10.74 4.30
N LEU A 104 14.34 9.54 4.65
CA LEU A 104 13.45 8.44 5.03
C LEU A 104 12.56 8.76 6.25
N PRO A 105 13.08 9.38 7.34
CA PRO A 105 12.23 9.76 8.47
C PRO A 105 11.13 10.78 8.11
N GLN A 106 11.41 11.68 7.18
CA GLN A 106 10.42 12.66 6.71
C GLN A 106 9.37 12.02 5.80
N LEU A 107 9.70 10.94 5.10
CA LEU A 107 8.77 10.15 4.31
C LEU A 107 7.99 9.13 5.16
N SER A 108 8.45 8.84 6.37
CA SER A 108 7.84 7.83 7.24
C SER A 108 6.32 7.95 7.38
N PRO A 109 5.71 9.14 7.59
CA PRO A 109 4.26 9.25 7.69
C PRO A 109 3.54 8.85 6.40
N ALA A 110 4.11 9.19 5.23
CA ALA A 110 3.53 8.82 3.94
C ALA A 110 3.69 7.31 3.66
N ILE A 111 4.82 6.72 4.06
CA ILE A 111 5.06 5.27 3.95
C ILE A 111 4.09 4.51 4.85
N MET A 112 3.88 4.96 6.09
CA MET A 112 2.93 4.34 7.00
C MET A 112 1.50 4.44 6.48
N SER A 113 1.10 5.59 5.96
CA SER A 113 -0.20 5.76 5.30
C SER A 113 -0.37 4.81 4.12
N ALA A 114 0.63 4.72 3.24
CA ALA A 114 0.62 3.80 2.10
C ALA A 114 0.56 2.33 2.54
N PHE A 115 1.23 1.97 3.64
CA PHE A 115 1.19 0.62 4.19
C PHE A 115 -0.20 0.24 4.70
N PHE A 116 -0.86 1.11 5.47
CA PHE A 116 -2.22 0.86 5.95
C PHE A 116 -3.23 0.79 4.80
N PHE A 117 -3.05 1.64 3.80
CA PHE A 117 -3.87 1.62 2.58
C PHE A 117 -3.72 0.29 1.84
N PHE A 118 -2.46 -0.13 1.60
CA PHE A 118 -2.15 -1.43 1.01
C PHE A 118 -2.78 -2.59 1.79
N LEU A 119 -2.65 -2.57 3.12
CA LEU A 119 -3.15 -3.64 3.98
C LEU A 119 -4.68 -3.74 3.90
N SER A 120 -5.38 -2.60 3.94
CA SER A 120 -6.84 -2.55 3.79
C SER A 120 -7.30 -3.13 2.45
N TYR A 121 -6.70 -2.69 1.35
CA TYR A 121 -7.05 -3.17 0.02
C TYR A 121 -6.70 -4.65 -0.20
N SER A 122 -5.55 -5.10 0.35
CA SER A 122 -5.14 -6.50 0.23
C SER A 122 -6.07 -7.46 0.97
N ILE A 123 -6.66 -7.03 2.08
CA ILE A 123 -7.63 -7.84 2.83
C ILE A 123 -8.97 -7.93 2.10
N ASP A 124 -9.38 -6.86 1.41
CA ASP A 124 -10.66 -6.79 0.70
C ASP A 124 -10.59 -7.34 -0.73
N ASP A 125 -9.39 -7.63 -1.23
CA ASP A 125 -9.21 -8.03 -2.62
C ASP A 125 -9.77 -9.41 -2.91
N LEU A 126 -10.87 -9.44 -3.65
CA LEU A 126 -11.50 -10.66 -4.16
C LEU A 126 -10.97 -11.04 -5.53
N MET A 127 -10.82 -10.08 -6.46
CA MET A 127 -10.63 -10.36 -7.87
C MET A 127 -9.24 -10.90 -8.17
N ILE A 128 -8.20 -10.24 -7.70
CA ILE A 128 -6.82 -10.70 -7.92
C ILE A 128 -6.58 -12.00 -7.18
N SER A 129 -7.10 -12.10 -5.95
CA SER A 129 -7.02 -13.32 -5.14
C SER A 129 -7.71 -14.49 -5.83
N TYR A 130 -8.91 -14.31 -6.38
CA TYR A 130 -9.69 -15.35 -7.01
C TYR A 130 -8.96 -16.02 -8.19
N PHE A 131 -8.27 -15.23 -9.02
CA PHE A 131 -7.56 -15.74 -10.19
C PHE A 131 -6.18 -16.32 -9.87
N ASN A 132 -5.55 -15.93 -8.75
CA ASN A 132 -4.14 -16.25 -8.51
C ASN A 132 -3.90 -17.09 -7.25
N CYS A 133 -4.90 -17.32 -6.39
CA CYS A 133 -4.74 -18.09 -5.14
C CYS A 133 -4.57 -19.61 -5.35
N GLY A 134 -4.89 -20.15 -6.53
CA GLY A 134 -4.88 -21.59 -6.76
C GLY A 134 -5.89 -22.32 -5.88
N THR A 135 -5.42 -23.24 -5.05
CA THR A 135 -6.26 -24.00 -4.11
C THR A 135 -6.44 -23.32 -2.75
N MET A 136 -5.77 -22.19 -2.53
CA MET A 136 -5.86 -21.46 -1.26
C MET A 136 -7.15 -20.66 -1.19
N GLN A 137 -7.72 -20.59 0.02
CA GLN A 137 -8.94 -19.84 0.27
C GLN A 137 -8.61 -18.59 1.08
N THR A 138 -8.75 -17.42 0.46
CA THR A 138 -8.64 -16.13 1.17
C THR A 138 -9.98 -15.77 1.83
N LEU A 139 -9.96 -14.85 2.79
CA LEU A 139 -11.16 -14.40 3.49
C LEU A 139 -12.24 -13.87 2.51
N PRO A 140 -11.93 -12.97 1.54
CA PRO A 140 -12.93 -12.51 0.57
C PRO A 140 -13.53 -13.64 -0.27
N ILE A 141 -12.70 -14.61 -0.70
CA ILE A 141 -13.17 -15.76 -1.47
C ILE A 141 -14.10 -16.65 -0.61
N ALA A 142 -13.76 -16.85 0.66
CA ALA A 142 -14.60 -17.60 1.59
C ALA A 142 -15.97 -16.92 1.75
N ILE A 143 -15.99 -15.64 2.04
CA ILE A 143 -17.23 -14.85 2.18
C ILE A 143 -18.05 -14.90 0.88
N TYR A 144 -17.41 -14.67 -0.27
CA TYR A 144 -18.08 -14.74 -1.58
C TYR A 144 -18.68 -16.11 -1.87
N SER A 145 -17.95 -17.20 -1.58
CA SER A 145 -18.45 -18.55 -1.79
C SER A 145 -19.65 -18.89 -0.91
N MET A 146 -19.67 -18.38 0.31
CA MET A 146 -20.78 -18.57 1.25
C MET A 146 -22.03 -17.77 0.82
N THR A 147 -21.86 -16.53 0.35
CA THR A 147 -22.99 -15.70 -0.10
C THR A 147 -23.69 -16.26 -1.33
N ARG A 148 -22.98 -16.97 -2.20
CA ARG A 148 -23.57 -17.61 -3.39
C ARG A 148 -24.51 -18.79 -3.07
N LYS A 149 -24.30 -19.49 -1.96
CA LYS A 149 -25.12 -20.68 -1.65
C LYS A 149 -26.38 -20.33 -0.87
N LYS A 150 -26.25 -19.62 0.22
CA LYS A 150 -27.33 -19.06 1.06
C LYS A 150 -26.69 -18.18 2.11
N VAL A 151 -27.18 -16.96 2.28
CA VAL A 151 -26.65 -16.09 3.35
C VAL A 151 -26.96 -16.75 4.69
N SER A 152 -25.91 -17.28 5.33
CA SER A 152 -26.06 -17.90 6.64
C SER A 152 -25.95 -16.86 7.75
N PRO A 153 -26.59 -17.08 8.92
CA PRO A 153 -26.44 -16.19 10.07
C PRO A 153 -24.99 -15.99 10.51
N GLU A 154 -24.11 -16.96 10.22
CA GLU A 154 -22.68 -16.91 10.52
C GLU A 154 -21.96 -15.81 9.74
N ILE A 155 -22.33 -15.59 8.47
CA ILE A 155 -21.77 -14.51 7.63
C ILE A 155 -22.18 -13.14 8.18
N ASN A 156 -23.44 -13.01 8.60
CA ASN A 156 -23.91 -11.76 9.18
C ASN A 156 -23.19 -11.47 10.50
N ALA A 157 -22.98 -12.48 11.34
CA ALA A 157 -22.20 -12.36 12.57
C ALA A 157 -20.74 -11.98 12.30
N LEU A 158 -20.08 -12.62 11.34
CA LEU A 158 -18.72 -12.31 10.95
C LEU A 158 -18.60 -10.87 10.43
N SER A 159 -19.49 -10.47 9.54
CA SER A 159 -19.51 -9.12 8.98
C SER A 159 -19.74 -8.05 10.07
N ALA A 160 -20.65 -8.33 11.02
CA ALA A 160 -20.88 -7.44 12.15
C ALA A 160 -19.65 -7.30 13.05
N ILE A 161 -18.96 -8.40 13.33
CA ILE A 161 -17.72 -8.37 14.14
C ILE A 161 -16.63 -7.56 13.43
N ILE A 162 -16.39 -7.82 12.14
CA ILE A 162 -15.39 -7.07 11.35
C ILE A 162 -15.74 -5.58 11.34
N PHE A 163 -17.01 -5.23 11.10
CA PHE A 163 -17.47 -3.85 11.12
C PHE A 163 -17.22 -3.17 12.48
N LEU A 164 -17.55 -3.83 13.57
CA LEU A 164 -17.35 -3.29 14.93
C LEU A 164 -15.87 -3.09 15.24
N VAL A 165 -15.00 -4.03 14.82
CA VAL A 165 -13.56 -3.90 14.99
C VAL A 165 -13.02 -2.71 14.21
N ILE A 166 -13.39 -2.58 12.94
CA ILE A 166 -12.95 -1.45 12.09
C ILE A 166 -13.47 -0.14 12.68
N LEU A 167 -14.74 -0.09 13.08
CA LEU A 167 -15.34 1.10 13.70
C LEU A 167 -14.59 1.49 14.98
N ALA A 168 -14.26 0.53 15.84
CA ALA A 168 -13.50 0.78 17.06
C ALA A 168 -12.10 1.33 16.76
N ILE A 169 -11.42 0.80 15.74
CA ILE A 169 -10.11 1.30 15.29
C ILE A 169 -10.22 2.75 14.79
N ILE A 170 -11.21 3.06 13.97
CA ILE A 170 -11.41 4.41 13.43
C ILE A 170 -11.73 5.40 14.57
N LEU A 171 -12.63 5.03 15.48
CA LEU A 171 -13.01 5.90 16.60
C LEU A 171 -11.83 6.15 17.55
N THR A 172 -11.03 5.14 17.84
CA THR A 172 -9.83 5.29 18.68
C THR A 172 -8.77 6.14 18.01
N SER A 173 -8.52 5.93 16.71
CA SER A 173 -7.58 6.73 15.91
C SER A 173 -7.99 8.21 15.89
N ASN A 174 -9.26 8.51 15.57
CA ASN A 174 -9.78 9.87 15.56
C ASN A 174 -9.73 10.53 16.94
N ALA A 175 -9.99 9.77 18.01
CA ALA A 175 -9.89 10.29 19.38
C ALA A 175 -8.45 10.62 19.76
N MET A 176 -7.47 9.82 19.30
CA MET A 176 -6.04 10.09 19.52
C MET A 176 -5.59 11.34 18.75
N ASP A 177 -5.95 11.47 17.49
CA ASP A 177 -5.62 12.63 16.65
C ASP A 177 -6.22 13.92 17.22
N SER A 178 -7.46 13.88 17.67
CA SER A 178 -8.11 15.02 18.32
C SER A 178 -7.41 15.44 19.62
N ARG A 179 -6.93 14.49 20.39
CA ARG A 179 -6.16 14.75 21.62
C ARG A 179 -4.78 15.35 21.31
N ALA A 180 -4.09 14.81 20.31
CA ALA A 180 -2.79 15.32 19.86
C ALA A 180 -2.92 16.77 19.33
N TYR A 181 -3.93 17.06 18.53
CA TYR A 181 -4.22 18.39 18.03
C TYR A 181 -4.48 19.41 19.15
N LYS A 182 -5.35 19.06 20.13
CA LYS A 182 -5.64 19.90 21.29
C LYS A 182 -4.40 20.14 22.16
N ARG A 183 -3.53 19.14 22.28
CA ARG A 183 -2.28 19.25 23.04
C ARG A 183 -1.30 20.21 22.37
N ASN A 184 -1.14 20.12 21.06
CA ASN A 184 -0.31 21.03 20.29
C ASN A 184 -0.82 22.47 20.33
N GLN A 185 -2.14 22.68 20.20
CA GLN A 185 -2.73 24.02 20.33
C GLN A 185 -2.50 24.65 21.72
N LYS A 186 -2.61 23.84 22.79
CA LYS A 186 -2.31 24.32 24.14
C LYS A 186 -0.83 24.70 24.30
N ALA A 187 0.08 23.93 23.72
CA ALA A 187 1.52 24.23 23.76
C ALA A 187 1.85 25.55 23.03
N ILE A 188 1.29 25.75 21.83
CA ILE A 188 1.46 27.00 21.06
C ILE A 188 0.91 28.21 21.84
N ARG A 189 -0.28 28.09 22.44
CA ARG A 189 -0.87 29.20 23.23
C ARG A 189 -0.06 29.53 24.47
N ARG A 190 0.58 28.55 25.13
CA ARG A 190 1.46 28.80 26.28
C ARG A 190 2.73 29.52 25.83
N ALA A 191 3.36 29.07 24.76
CA ALA A 191 4.55 29.72 24.22
C ALA A 191 4.30 31.16 23.76
N ALA A 192 3.09 31.46 23.26
CA ALA A 192 2.69 32.83 22.88
C ALA A 192 2.33 33.73 24.07
N ALA A 193 2.03 33.18 25.24
CA ALA A 193 1.74 33.94 26.46
C ALA A 193 2.98 34.24 27.29
N GLU A 194 4.10 33.61 27.01
CA GLU A 194 5.40 33.82 27.65
C GLU A 194 6.30 34.83 26.91
N GLN A 195 5.85 35.35 25.76
CA GLN A 195 6.48 36.45 25.01
C GLN A 195 5.80 37.79 25.28
#